data_4f6341717650c33aae08bff952877535
#
_entry.id   4f6341717650c33aae08bff952877535
#
_cell.length_a   1.000
_cell.length_b   1.000
_cell.length_c   1.000
_cell.angle_alpha   90.00
_cell.angle_beta   90.00
_cell.angle_gamma   90.00
#
_symmetry.space_group_name_H-M   'P 1'
#
loop_
_entity.id
_entity.type
_entity.pdbx_description
1 polymer ?
#
loop_
_entity_poly.entity_id
_entity_poly.type
_entity_poly.pdbx_seq_one_letter_code
_entity_poly.pdbx_strand_id
1 'polypeptide(L)'
;MSRTDVLVTADWAQEHLGQPGIVFVEVDEDTSAYDKGHLEGAVKLDWKTDLQDAEARDFVDREGFSALLSAKGISNDDTVVLYGGNNNWFAAYAYWYFKVYGHRDVKLLDGGRKKWELDSRPLSDATVTRPATQYRAQEPDTSIRAFRDEVVAAIGTKNLVDVRSPDEFAGKLTAPAHLPQEQSQRPGHVPTAINIPWSKAANEDGTFKSDEELAKLYADAGLDTGKDTIAYCRIGERSSHTWFVLRELLGHENVKNYDGSWTEYGSLVGVPIAKGCLLYTSPSPRDS
;
A
#
# COMPACT_ATOMS: atom_id res chain seq x y z
N MET A 1 2.00 11.84 14.98
CA MET A 1 2.42 10.42 15.13
C MET A 1 3.90 10.38 14.84
N SER A 2 4.70 9.74 15.65
CA SER A 2 6.15 9.60 15.42
C SER A 2 6.41 8.47 14.42
N ARG A 3 7.51 8.56 13.63
CA ARG A 3 7.95 7.48 12.74
C ARG A 3 8.04 6.13 13.47
N THR A 4 8.51 6.12 14.71
CA THR A 4 8.63 4.91 15.55
C THR A 4 7.30 4.37 16.05
N ASP A 5 6.22 5.13 15.95
CA ASP A 5 4.88 4.62 16.31
C ASP A 5 4.36 3.63 15.24
N VAL A 6 4.80 3.77 14.00
CA VAL A 6 4.29 3.03 12.84
C VAL A 6 5.33 2.16 12.12
N LEU A 7 6.61 2.31 12.47
CA LEU A 7 7.72 1.65 11.79
C LEU A 7 8.71 1.09 12.82
N VAL A 8 9.09 -0.18 12.69
CA VAL A 8 10.08 -0.83 13.55
C VAL A 8 11.28 -1.27 12.74
N THR A 9 12.46 -1.24 13.37
CA THR A 9 13.70 -1.71 12.76
C THR A 9 13.82 -3.24 12.81
N ALA A 10 14.70 -3.80 11.99
CA ALA A 10 15.02 -5.23 12.04
C ALA A 10 15.63 -5.65 13.40
N ASP A 11 16.40 -4.78 14.04
CA ASP A 11 16.94 -5.02 15.40
C ASP A 11 15.80 -5.15 16.40
N TRP A 12 14.91 -4.17 16.44
CA TRP A 12 13.75 -4.21 17.31
C TRP A 12 12.90 -5.48 17.08
N ALA A 13 12.66 -5.81 15.81
CA ALA A 13 11.86 -6.99 15.46
C ALA A 13 12.52 -8.28 15.99
N GLN A 14 13.83 -8.44 15.81
CA GLN A 14 14.54 -9.62 16.27
C GLN A 14 14.52 -9.76 17.80
N GLU A 15 14.60 -8.66 18.53
CA GLU A 15 14.51 -8.62 19.99
C GLU A 15 13.10 -8.97 20.52
N HIS A 16 12.08 -8.80 19.67
CA HIS A 16 10.67 -8.97 20.05
C HIS A 16 10.01 -10.22 19.45
N LEU A 17 10.76 -11.08 18.75
CA LEU A 17 10.24 -12.35 18.26
C LEU A 17 9.74 -13.22 19.44
N GLY A 18 8.55 -13.78 19.28
CA GLY A 18 7.94 -14.66 20.28
C GLY A 18 7.42 -13.97 21.54
N GLN A 19 7.46 -12.64 21.62
CA GLN A 19 6.91 -11.93 22.78
C GLN A 19 5.37 -11.94 22.76
N PRO A 20 4.72 -12.25 23.89
CA PRO A 20 3.26 -12.17 23.99
C PRO A 20 2.74 -10.77 23.64
N GLY A 21 1.62 -10.70 22.92
CA GLY A 21 1.01 -9.43 22.50
C GLY A 21 1.67 -8.76 21.29
N ILE A 22 2.69 -9.40 20.68
CA ILE A 22 3.30 -8.95 19.42
C ILE A 22 3.14 -10.07 18.39
N VAL A 23 2.56 -9.75 17.24
CA VAL A 23 2.33 -10.70 16.15
C VAL A 23 2.98 -10.19 14.88
N PHE A 24 3.96 -10.93 14.39
CA PHE A 24 4.53 -10.68 13.07
C PHE A 24 3.68 -11.35 11.99
N VAL A 25 3.42 -10.65 10.91
CA VAL A 25 2.56 -11.11 9.82
C VAL A 25 3.25 -10.87 8.49
N GLU A 26 3.54 -11.94 7.75
CA GLU A 26 4.06 -11.83 6.38
C GLU A 26 2.91 -11.78 5.39
N VAL A 27 2.92 -10.75 4.53
CA VAL A 27 1.87 -10.52 3.54
C VAL A 27 2.47 -10.37 2.16
N ASP A 28 2.06 -11.22 1.24
CA ASP A 28 2.43 -11.15 -0.17
C ASP A 28 1.30 -11.67 -1.08
N GLU A 29 1.42 -11.43 -2.38
CA GLU A 29 0.58 -12.09 -3.41
C GLU A 29 1.14 -13.45 -3.83
N ASP A 30 2.44 -13.65 -3.66
CA ASP A 30 3.15 -14.93 -3.79
C ASP A 30 3.79 -15.25 -2.44
N THR A 31 3.18 -16.18 -1.71
CA THR A 31 3.59 -16.55 -0.36
C THR A 31 4.63 -17.67 -0.33
N SER A 32 5.21 -18.05 -1.47
CA SER A 32 6.18 -19.14 -1.56
C SER A 32 7.47 -18.88 -0.76
N ALA A 33 7.82 -17.62 -0.54
CA ALA A 33 8.96 -17.25 0.28
C ALA A 33 8.71 -17.57 1.77
N TYR A 34 7.51 -17.34 2.27
CA TYR A 34 7.12 -17.71 3.64
C TYR A 34 7.33 -19.20 3.91
N ASP A 35 6.90 -20.05 2.99
CA ASP A 35 6.97 -21.50 3.14
C ASP A 35 8.42 -22.02 3.17
N LYS A 36 9.36 -21.29 2.58
CA LYS A 36 10.80 -21.57 2.62
C LYS A 36 11.50 -21.07 3.88
N GLY A 37 10.94 -20.05 4.49
CA GLY A 37 11.45 -19.44 5.71
C GLY A 37 10.80 -18.09 5.96
N HIS A 38 10.46 -17.83 7.21
CA HIS A 38 9.80 -16.61 7.70
C HIS A 38 10.37 -16.21 9.05
N LEU A 39 10.04 -15.02 9.55
CA LEU A 39 10.37 -14.64 10.91
C LEU A 39 9.76 -15.64 11.91
N GLU A 40 10.50 -16.03 12.92
CA GLU A 40 10.02 -17.00 13.90
C GLU A 40 8.67 -16.59 14.50
N GLY A 41 7.70 -17.51 14.44
CA GLY A 41 6.34 -17.28 14.92
C GLY A 41 5.46 -16.37 14.06
N ALA A 42 5.94 -15.89 12.91
CA ALA A 42 5.14 -15.06 12.01
C ALA A 42 4.01 -15.87 11.37
N VAL A 43 2.82 -15.27 11.29
CA VAL A 43 1.70 -15.83 10.54
C VAL A 43 1.71 -15.35 9.11
N LYS A 44 1.10 -16.12 8.20
CA LYS A 44 0.99 -15.81 6.79
C LYS A 44 -0.38 -15.23 6.45
N LEU A 45 -0.40 -14.15 5.67
CA LEU A 45 -1.56 -13.69 4.92
C LEU A 45 -1.25 -13.72 3.43
N ASP A 46 -2.07 -14.46 2.69
CA ASP A 46 -2.07 -14.44 1.24
C ASP A 46 -3.06 -13.38 0.77
N TRP A 47 -2.55 -12.35 0.07
CA TRP A 47 -3.40 -11.25 -0.37
C TRP A 47 -4.57 -11.72 -1.25
N LYS A 48 -4.34 -12.69 -2.15
CA LYS A 48 -5.35 -13.15 -3.10
C LYS A 48 -6.47 -13.93 -2.43
N THR A 49 -6.12 -14.81 -1.50
CA THR A 49 -7.06 -15.75 -0.89
C THR A 49 -7.62 -15.26 0.44
N ASP A 50 -6.86 -14.47 1.20
CA ASP A 50 -7.23 -14.05 2.55
C ASP A 50 -7.82 -12.63 2.58
N LEU A 51 -7.32 -11.70 1.75
CA LEU A 51 -7.64 -10.28 1.84
C LEU A 51 -8.57 -9.77 0.72
N GLN A 52 -8.98 -10.62 -0.21
CA GLN A 52 -9.92 -10.30 -1.28
C GLN A 52 -11.26 -10.96 -1.05
N ASP A 53 -12.34 -10.31 -1.48
CA ASP A 53 -13.63 -10.95 -1.62
C ASP A 53 -13.59 -11.98 -2.75
N ALA A 54 -14.25 -13.12 -2.56
CA ALA A 54 -14.18 -14.23 -3.52
C ALA A 54 -15.05 -14.01 -4.77
N GLU A 55 -16.06 -13.15 -4.69
CA GLU A 55 -17.04 -12.92 -5.75
C GLU A 55 -16.96 -11.50 -6.33
N ALA A 56 -16.97 -10.50 -5.46
CA ALA A 56 -16.88 -9.11 -5.85
C ALA A 56 -15.43 -8.66 -5.94
N ARG A 57 -15.14 -7.76 -6.89
CA ARG A 57 -13.82 -7.11 -6.93
C ARG A 57 -13.73 -6.04 -5.84
N ASP A 58 -13.50 -6.48 -4.64
CA ASP A 58 -13.29 -5.67 -3.44
C ASP A 58 -12.35 -6.41 -2.48
N PHE A 59 -11.89 -5.74 -1.45
CA PHE A 59 -11.23 -6.44 -0.36
C PHE A 59 -12.25 -7.05 0.60
N VAL A 60 -11.80 -7.99 1.41
CA VAL A 60 -12.61 -8.69 2.43
C VAL A 60 -13.37 -7.69 3.30
N ASP A 61 -14.66 -7.96 3.54
CA ASP A 61 -15.49 -7.11 4.37
C ASP A 61 -15.14 -7.18 5.87
N ARG A 62 -15.82 -6.40 6.69
CA ARG A 62 -15.58 -6.32 8.14
C ARG A 62 -15.72 -7.66 8.84
N GLU A 63 -16.74 -8.41 8.52
CA GLU A 63 -17.02 -9.73 9.09
C GLU A 63 -15.95 -10.74 8.66
N GLY A 64 -15.59 -10.75 7.39
CA GLY A 64 -14.54 -11.59 6.83
C GLY A 64 -13.17 -11.25 7.42
N PHE A 65 -12.84 -9.96 7.54
CA PHE A 65 -11.60 -9.53 8.18
C PHE A 65 -11.55 -9.93 9.67
N SER A 66 -12.66 -9.81 10.39
CA SER A 66 -12.75 -10.26 11.78
C SER A 66 -12.55 -11.77 11.91
N ALA A 67 -13.19 -12.55 11.04
CA ALA A 67 -13.05 -14.00 11.00
C ALA A 67 -11.61 -14.44 10.66
N LEU A 68 -11.02 -13.79 9.65
CA LEU A 68 -9.65 -14.05 9.23
C LEU A 68 -8.65 -13.84 10.39
N LEU A 69 -8.67 -12.66 11.01
CA LEU A 69 -7.73 -12.35 12.09
C LEU A 69 -7.96 -13.22 13.32
N SER A 70 -9.22 -13.55 13.62
CA SER A 70 -9.55 -14.50 14.69
C SER A 70 -8.93 -15.89 14.42
N ALA A 71 -9.08 -16.41 13.21
CA ALA A 71 -8.51 -17.69 12.81
C ALA A 71 -6.96 -17.69 12.81
N LYS A 72 -6.33 -16.56 12.49
CA LYS A 72 -4.87 -16.38 12.54
C LYS A 72 -4.34 -16.17 13.97
N GLY A 73 -5.22 -16.13 14.98
CA GLY A 73 -4.83 -15.95 16.38
C GLY A 73 -4.37 -14.54 16.72
N ILE A 74 -4.90 -13.52 16.02
CA ILE A 74 -4.64 -12.10 16.26
C ILE A 74 -5.76 -11.52 17.12
N SER A 75 -5.41 -10.77 18.14
CA SER A 75 -6.35 -10.07 19.03
C SER A 75 -6.37 -8.56 18.74
N ASN A 76 -7.46 -7.89 19.12
CA ASN A 76 -7.56 -6.44 18.97
C ASN A 76 -6.49 -5.65 19.73
N ASP A 77 -5.95 -6.21 20.80
CA ASP A 77 -4.93 -5.58 21.66
C ASP A 77 -3.49 -5.95 21.26
N ASP A 78 -3.31 -6.81 20.27
CA ASP A 78 -1.97 -7.16 19.78
C ASP A 78 -1.34 -5.99 19.03
N THR A 79 -0.03 -5.81 19.22
CA THR A 79 0.82 -5.06 18.27
C THR A 79 1.04 -5.95 17.06
N VAL A 80 0.53 -5.54 15.91
CA VAL A 80 0.72 -6.27 14.65
C VAL A 80 1.85 -5.64 13.85
N VAL A 81 2.87 -6.43 13.52
CA VAL A 81 4.01 -5.99 12.71
C VAL A 81 3.96 -6.70 11.36
N LEU A 82 3.65 -5.94 10.32
CA LEU A 82 3.51 -6.43 8.96
C LEU A 82 4.83 -6.33 8.21
N TYR A 83 5.15 -7.34 7.41
CA TYR A 83 6.30 -7.33 6.51
C TYR A 83 6.03 -8.20 5.27
N GLY A 84 6.83 -8.04 4.25
CA GLY A 84 6.73 -8.84 3.03
C GLY A 84 7.89 -8.59 2.09
N GLY A 85 7.79 -9.13 0.89
CA GLY A 85 8.74 -8.91 -0.19
C GLY A 85 8.55 -7.58 -0.92
N ASN A 86 9.37 -7.34 -1.91
CA ASN A 86 9.32 -6.19 -2.82
C ASN A 86 9.07 -4.86 -2.09
N ASN A 87 9.99 -4.48 -1.20
CA ASN A 87 9.92 -3.25 -0.41
C ASN A 87 8.60 -3.10 0.38
N ASN A 88 8.07 -4.19 0.93
CA ASN A 88 6.83 -4.17 1.72
C ASN A 88 5.56 -3.75 0.97
N TRP A 89 5.48 -3.90 -0.34
CA TRP A 89 4.32 -3.38 -1.09
C TRP A 89 2.98 -3.97 -0.63
N PHE A 90 2.87 -5.30 -0.49
CA PHE A 90 1.64 -5.91 0.03
C PHE A 90 1.52 -5.80 1.56
N ALA A 91 2.63 -5.70 2.29
CA ALA A 91 2.59 -5.38 3.71
C ALA A 91 2.02 -3.99 3.96
N ALA A 92 2.40 -2.99 3.16
CA ALA A 92 1.81 -1.65 3.20
C ALA A 92 0.32 -1.66 2.81
N TYR A 93 -0.07 -2.54 1.86
CA TYR A 93 -1.49 -2.70 1.50
C TYR A 93 -2.28 -3.31 2.67
N ALA A 94 -1.77 -4.35 3.31
CA ALA A 94 -2.39 -4.91 4.51
C ALA A 94 -2.42 -3.89 5.66
N TYR A 95 -1.36 -3.13 5.88
CA TYR A 95 -1.34 -2.04 6.87
C TYR A 95 -2.53 -1.08 6.65
N TRP A 96 -2.79 -0.70 5.42
CA TRP A 96 -3.92 0.14 5.08
C TRP A 96 -5.26 -0.53 5.42
N TYR A 97 -5.43 -1.86 5.16
CA TYR A 97 -6.63 -2.60 5.57
C TYR A 97 -6.80 -2.61 7.10
N PHE A 98 -5.73 -2.83 7.85
CA PHE A 98 -5.77 -2.75 9.31
C PHE A 98 -6.24 -1.37 9.79
N LYS A 99 -5.78 -0.30 9.13
CA LYS A 99 -6.23 1.08 9.45
C LYS A 99 -7.68 1.31 9.04
N VAL A 100 -8.11 0.82 7.90
CA VAL A 100 -9.52 0.88 7.46
C VAL A 100 -10.43 0.24 8.51
N TYR A 101 -10.05 -0.90 9.07
CA TYR A 101 -10.84 -1.62 10.07
C TYR A 101 -10.49 -1.28 11.52
N GLY A 102 -9.78 -0.19 11.75
CA GLY A 102 -9.58 0.42 13.05
C GLY A 102 -8.66 -0.34 14.01
N HIS A 103 -7.75 -1.19 13.50
CA HIS A 103 -6.74 -1.81 14.36
C HIS A 103 -5.80 -0.74 14.93
N ARG A 104 -5.66 -0.72 16.26
CA ARG A 104 -5.03 0.38 16.96
C ARG A 104 -3.51 0.41 16.78
N ASP A 105 -2.85 -0.71 17.01
CA ASP A 105 -1.37 -0.80 17.04
C ASP A 105 -0.87 -1.72 15.91
N VAL A 106 -0.74 -1.13 14.72
CA VAL A 106 -0.18 -1.79 13.54
C VAL A 106 1.06 -1.04 13.07
N LYS A 107 2.10 -1.78 12.71
CA LYS A 107 3.41 -1.26 12.29
C LYS A 107 3.90 -2.00 11.04
N LEU A 108 4.82 -1.36 10.31
CA LEU A 108 5.63 -2.03 9.28
C LEU A 108 7.02 -2.35 9.83
N LEU A 109 7.56 -3.49 9.41
CA LEU A 109 8.99 -3.80 9.56
C LEU A 109 9.77 -3.06 8.47
N ASP A 110 10.60 -2.10 8.86
CA ASP A 110 11.37 -1.28 7.92
C ASP A 110 12.35 -2.15 7.11
N GLY A 111 12.21 -2.07 5.79
CA GLY A 111 12.96 -2.92 4.85
C GLY A 111 12.39 -4.31 4.62
N GLY A 112 11.41 -4.74 5.41
CA GLY A 112 10.70 -6.00 5.24
C GLY A 112 11.61 -7.22 5.15
N ARG A 113 11.21 -8.21 4.35
CA ARG A 113 11.98 -9.43 4.10
C ARG A 113 13.36 -9.13 3.48
N LYS A 114 13.44 -8.17 2.56
CA LYS A 114 14.70 -7.85 1.86
C LYS A 114 15.80 -7.44 2.84
N LYS A 115 15.52 -6.50 3.74
CA LYS A 115 16.48 -6.06 4.75
C LYS A 115 16.88 -7.18 5.69
N TRP A 116 15.90 -7.98 6.13
CA TRP A 116 16.12 -9.13 7.00
C TRP A 116 17.11 -10.14 6.41
N GLU A 117 16.93 -10.47 5.13
CA GLU A 117 17.79 -11.39 4.39
C GLU A 117 19.18 -10.78 4.11
N LEU A 118 19.25 -9.51 3.71
CA LEU A 118 20.52 -8.80 3.51
C LEU A 118 21.39 -8.75 4.77
N ASP A 119 20.75 -8.61 5.93
CA ASP A 119 21.44 -8.63 7.23
C ASP A 119 21.73 -10.08 7.72
N SER A 120 21.43 -11.09 6.91
CA SER A 120 21.63 -12.50 7.26
C SER A 120 20.97 -12.90 8.58
N ARG A 121 19.80 -12.33 8.89
CA ARG A 121 19.05 -12.63 10.12
C ARG A 121 18.35 -13.98 10.00
N PRO A 122 18.12 -14.68 11.13
CA PRO A 122 17.56 -16.03 11.12
C PRO A 122 16.13 -16.07 10.57
N LEU A 123 15.84 -17.09 9.77
CA LEU A 123 14.51 -17.46 9.31
C LEU A 123 14.16 -18.86 9.85
N SER A 124 12.88 -19.10 10.07
CA SER A 124 12.33 -20.37 10.51
C SER A 124 11.41 -20.94 9.42
N ASP A 125 11.46 -22.24 9.20
CA ASP A 125 10.53 -22.99 8.35
C ASP A 125 9.47 -23.75 9.18
N ALA A 126 9.44 -23.51 10.48
CA ALA A 126 8.51 -24.18 11.40
C ALA A 126 7.06 -23.76 11.12
N THR A 127 6.16 -24.72 11.10
CA THR A 127 4.72 -24.44 11.01
C THR A 127 4.26 -23.63 12.22
N VAL A 128 3.63 -22.50 11.96
CA VAL A 128 3.11 -21.61 13.00
C VAL A 128 1.63 -21.91 13.24
N THR A 129 1.31 -22.26 14.47
CA THR A 129 -0.07 -22.47 14.93
C THR A 129 -0.35 -21.56 16.13
N ARG A 130 -1.40 -20.77 16.04
CA ARG A 130 -1.84 -19.89 17.12
C ARG A 130 -3.29 -20.26 17.50
N PRO A 131 -3.65 -20.24 18.79
CA PRO A 131 -5.05 -20.37 19.19
C PRO A 131 -5.91 -19.28 18.56
N ALA A 132 -7.10 -19.65 18.10
CA ALA A 132 -8.06 -18.69 17.58
C ALA A 132 -8.47 -17.68 18.66
N THR A 133 -8.74 -16.45 18.22
CA THR A 133 -9.16 -15.34 19.08
C THR A 133 -10.59 -14.91 18.75
N GLN A 134 -11.05 -13.82 19.34
CA GLN A 134 -12.31 -13.14 19.02
C GLN A 134 -12.03 -11.72 18.53
N TYR A 135 -11.36 -11.60 17.40
CA TYR A 135 -11.08 -10.29 16.79
C TYR A 135 -12.38 -9.62 16.33
N ARG A 136 -12.48 -8.32 16.54
CA ARG A 136 -13.63 -7.50 16.10
C ARG A 136 -13.12 -6.27 15.34
N ALA A 137 -13.30 -6.29 14.03
CA ALA A 137 -13.04 -5.13 13.19
C ALA A 137 -14.07 -4.03 13.45
N GLN A 138 -13.61 -2.78 13.34
CA GLN A 138 -14.49 -1.60 13.40
C GLN A 138 -15.21 -1.40 12.06
N GLU A 139 -16.20 -0.49 12.03
CA GLU A 139 -16.76 -0.03 10.77
C GLU A 139 -15.65 0.57 9.89
N PRO A 140 -15.72 0.37 8.56
CA PRO A 140 -14.67 0.85 7.66
C PRO A 140 -14.49 2.35 7.74
N ASP A 141 -13.27 2.82 7.99
CA ASP A 141 -12.91 4.24 7.88
C ASP A 141 -12.78 4.64 6.41
N THR A 142 -13.82 5.21 5.84
CA THR A 142 -13.84 5.69 4.47
C THR A 142 -13.07 7.01 4.27
N SER A 143 -12.61 7.66 5.34
CA SER A 143 -11.81 8.87 5.24
C SER A 143 -10.42 8.65 4.64
N ILE A 144 -9.96 7.40 4.62
CA ILE A 144 -8.65 7.01 4.05
C ILE A 144 -8.76 6.22 2.75
N ARG A 145 -9.99 5.96 2.26
CA ARG A 145 -10.28 5.29 0.98
C ARG A 145 -10.92 6.27 0.00
N ALA A 146 -10.41 6.35 -1.22
CA ALA A 146 -11.07 7.07 -2.31
C ALA A 146 -11.82 6.10 -3.22
N PHE A 147 -12.95 6.56 -3.76
CA PHE A 147 -13.76 5.84 -4.74
C PHE A 147 -13.69 6.57 -6.09
N ARG A 148 -14.03 5.86 -7.18
CA ARG A 148 -13.92 6.35 -8.56
C ARG A 148 -14.54 7.73 -8.79
N ASP A 149 -15.73 7.99 -8.25
CA ASP A 149 -16.42 9.26 -8.45
C ASP A 149 -15.68 10.42 -7.77
N GLU A 150 -15.07 10.15 -6.61
CA GLU A 150 -14.22 11.12 -5.92
C GLU A 150 -12.93 11.40 -6.70
N VAL A 151 -12.35 10.38 -7.35
CA VAL A 151 -11.15 10.56 -8.20
C VAL A 151 -11.48 11.43 -9.41
N VAL A 152 -12.62 11.20 -10.07
CA VAL A 152 -13.07 12.04 -11.18
C VAL A 152 -13.29 13.50 -10.73
N ALA A 153 -13.93 13.69 -9.58
CA ALA A 153 -14.16 15.02 -9.01
C ALA A 153 -12.88 15.73 -8.55
N ALA A 154 -11.83 14.98 -8.25
CA ALA A 154 -10.54 15.53 -7.81
C ALA A 154 -9.68 16.10 -8.94
N ILE A 155 -10.02 15.83 -10.21
CA ILE A 155 -9.25 16.32 -11.37
C ILE A 155 -9.17 17.85 -11.35
N GLY A 156 -7.95 18.38 -11.31
CA GLY A 156 -7.67 19.81 -11.26
C GLY A 156 -7.90 20.50 -9.92
N THR A 157 -8.38 19.79 -8.89
CA THR A 157 -8.71 20.39 -7.59
C THR A 157 -7.88 19.82 -6.42
N LYS A 158 -7.54 18.55 -6.46
CA LYS A 158 -6.73 17.87 -5.45
C LYS A 158 -5.42 17.38 -6.05
N ASN A 159 -4.46 16.99 -5.21
CA ASN A 159 -3.33 16.21 -5.69
C ASN A 159 -3.81 14.82 -6.10
N LEU A 160 -3.50 14.43 -7.32
CA LEU A 160 -3.62 13.06 -7.80
C LEU A 160 -2.21 12.51 -8.03
N VAL A 161 -1.82 11.47 -7.32
CA VAL A 161 -0.48 10.88 -7.39
C VAL A 161 -0.55 9.51 -8.02
N ASP A 162 -0.07 9.40 -9.24
CA ASP A 162 0.13 8.12 -9.92
C ASP A 162 1.50 7.56 -9.53
N VAL A 163 1.51 6.47 -8.79
CA VAL A 163 2.74 5.89 -8.24
C VAL A 163 3.32 4.76 -9.10
N ARG A 164 2.72 4.52 -10.27
CA ARG A 164 3.18 3.53 -11.24
C ARG A 164 4.47 3.98 -11.93
N SER A 165 5.04 3.10 -12.75
CA SER A 165 6.20 3.45 -13.57
C SER A 165 5.89 4.58 -14.55
N PRO A 166 6.92 5.33 -15.01
CA PRO A 166 6.74 6.35 -16.03
C PRO A 166 6.12 5.82 -17.33
N ASP A 167 6.40 4.56 -17.70
CA ASP A 167 5.85 3.96 -18.92
C ASP A 167 4.36 3.59 -18.77
N GLU A 168 3.92 3.16 -17.59
CA GLU A 168 2.50 2.98 -17.28
C GLU A 168 1.77 4.35 -17.31
N PHE A 169 2.36 5.36 -16.68
CA PHE A 169 1.81 6.72 -16.67
C PHE A 169 1.70 7.32 -18.07
N ALA A 170 2.73 7.19 -18.88
CA ALA A 170 2.74 7.69 -20.26
C ALA A 170 1.78 6.95 -21.20
N GLY A 171 1.22 5.82 -20.76
CA GLY A 171 0.32 4.99 -21.53
C GLY A 171 1.01 4.09 -22.55
N LYS A 172 2.30 3.80 -22.36
CA LYS A 172 3.03 2.80 -23.14
C LYS A 172 2.71 1.37 -22.68
N LEU A 173 2.39 1.22 -21.41
CA LEU A 173 2.01 -0.05 -20.76
C LEU A 173 0.68 0.13 -20.02
N THR A 174 -0.12 -0.94 -19.96
CA THR A 174 -1.34 -1.01 -19.11
C THR A 174 -1.02 -1.53 -17.71
N ALA A 175 -0.05 -2.43 -17.62
CA ALA A 175 0.45 -3.02 -16.38
C ALA A 175 1.88 -3.55 -16.60
N PRO A 176 2.65 -3.84 -15.54
CA PRO A 176 3.91 -4.55 -15.65
C PRO A 176 3.72 -5.90 -16.35
N ALA A 177 4.66 -6.29 -17.23
CA ALA A 177 4.53 -7.47 -18.06
C ALA A 177 4.40 -8.79 -17.26
N HIS A 178 4.97 -8.83 -16.05
CA HIS A 178 4.92 -10.00 -15.15
C HIS A 178 3.64 -10.05 -14.29
N LEU A 179 2.75 -9.06 -14.40
CA LEU A 179 1.49 -8.98 -13.66
C LEU A 179 0.29 -8.86 -14.62
N PRO A 180 0.01 -9.88 -15.45
CA PRO A 180 -1.01 -9.77 -16.50
C PRO A 180 -2.45 -9.90 -15.99
N GLN A 181 -2.67 -10.36 -14.75
CA GLN A 181 -3.97 -10.80 -14.27
C GLN A 181 -4.98 -9.66 -14.04
N GLU A 182 -4.52 -8.46 -13.77
CA GLU A 182 -5.40 -7.33 -13.50
C GLU A 182 -5.05 -6.16 -14.43
N GLN A 183 -5.59 -6.17 -15.64
CA GLN A 183 -5.31 -5.15 -16.63
C GLN A 183 -6.54 -4.28 -16.94
N SER A 184 -6.29 -2.99 -17.12
CA SER A 184 -7.29 -2.04 -17.59
C SER A 184 -7.55 -2.18 -19.10
N GLN A 185 -8.70 -1.65 -19.55
CA GLN A 185 -9.08 -1.63 -20.96
C GLN A 185 -8.32 -0.53 -21.75
N ARG A 186 -7.84 0.51 -21.10
CA ARG A 186 -7.16 1.65 -21.72
C ARG A 186 -5.89 2.01 -20.95
N PRO A 187 -4.80 2.31 -21.64
CA PRO A 187 -3.58 2.85 -21.03
C PRO A 187 -3.66 4.36 -20.82
N GLY A 188 -2.86 4.89 -19.91
CA GLY A 188 -2.75 6.31 -19.61
C GLY A 188 -2.78 6.60 -18.12
N HIS A 189 -3.21 7.79 -17.75
CA HIS A 189 -3.33 8.25 -16.36
C HIS A 189 -4.53 9.18 -16.18
N VAL A 190 -4.91 9.41 -14.92
CA VAL A 190 -5.94 10.38 -14.57
C VAL A 190 -5.43 11.80 -14.93
N PRO A 191 -6.19 12.62 -15.66
CA PRO A 191 -5.76 13.99 -15.98
C PRO A 191 -5.36 14.76 -14.72
N THR A 192 -4.35 15.61 -14.83
CA THR A 192 -3.73 16.39 -13.74
C THR A 192 -2.94 15.59 -12.71
N ALA A 193 -2.90 14.27 -12.80
CA ALA A 193 -2.06 13.47 -11.92
C ALA A 193 -0.56 13.74 -12.16
N ILE A 194 0.19 13.74 -11.07
CA ILE A 194 1.66 13.76 -11.11
C ILE A 194 2.20 12.34 -10.93
N ASN A 195 3.26 12.01 -11.67
CA ASN A 195 3.88 10.69 -11.57
C ASN A 195 5.03 10.69 -10.56
N ILE A 196 4.85 9.98 -9.47
CA ILE A 196 5.89 9.78 -8.46
C ILE A 196 5.97 8.27 -8.19
N PRO A 197 6.86 7.53 -8.89
CA PRO A 197 6.98 6.10 -8.69
C PRO A 197 7.22 5.73 -7.23
N TRP A 198 6.44 4.80 -6.71
CA TRP A 198 6.45 4.39 -5.31
C TRP A 198 7.83 3.93 -4.81
N SER A 199 8.58 3.27 -5.68
CA SER A 199 9.92 2.75 -5.35
C SER A 199 10.94 3.83 -5.01
N LYS A 200 10.70 5.08 -5.41
CA LYS A 200 11.58 6.21 -5.06
C LYS A 200 11.59 6.53 -3.57
N ALA A 201 10.61 6.07 -2.82
CA ALA A 201 10.54 6.26 -1.37
C ALA A 201 11.40 5.24 -0.59
N ALA A 202 11.91 4.21 -1.24
CA ALA A 202 12.73 3.17 -0.61
C ALA A 202 14.21 3.32 -0.97
N ASN A 203 15.07 2.97 0.00
CA ASN A 203 16.49 2.75 -0.20
C ASN A 203 16.75 1.41 -0.91
N GLU A 204 17.99 1.16 -1.31
CA GLU A 204 18.36 -0.09 -1.99
C GLU A 204 18.12 -1.34 -1.13
N ASP A 205 18.22 -1.22 0.20
CA ASP A 205 17.96 -2.32 1.14
C ASP A 205 16.48 -2.52 1.48
N GLY A 206 15.59 -1.72 0.88
CA GLY A 206 14.14 -1.78 1.08
C GLY A 206 13.62 -0.91 2.22
N THR A 207 14.47 -0.31 3.04
CA THR A 207 14.06 0.62 4.10
C THR A 207 13.49 1.91 3.50
N PHE A 208 12.62 2.58 4.23
CA PHE A 208 12.17 3.92 3.82
C PHE A 208 13.30 4.93 3.92
N LYS A 209 13.33 5.85 3.00
CA LYS A 209 14.21 7.04 3.09
C LYS A 209 13.89 7.86 4.33
N SER A 210 14.79 8.76 4.72
CA SER A 210 14.56 9.68 5.83
C SER A 210 13.37 10.61 5.56
N ASP A 211 12.78 11.17 6.60
CA ASP A 211 11.63 12.07 6.47
C ASP A 211 11.98 13.31 5.65
N GLU A 212 13.22 13.81 5.77
CA GLU A 212 13.73 14.94 4.99
C GLU A 212 13.84 14.59 3.49
N GLU A 213 14.41 13.41 3.18
CA GLU A 213 14.52 12.93 1.78
C GLU A 213 13.14 12.69 1.17
N LEU A 214 12.21 12.12 1.94
CA LEU A 214 10.83 11.89 1.51
C LEU A 214 10.09 13.21 1.27
N ALA A 215 10.17 14.16 2.20
CA ALA A 215 9.55 15.48 2.03
C ALA A 215 10.08 16.19 0.79
N LYS A 216 11.40 16.13 0.55
CA LYS A 216 12.03 16.69 -0.64
C LYS A 216 11.56 16.00 -1.92
N LEU A 217 11.47 14.68 -1.92
CA LEU A 217 11.01 13.88 -3.08
C LEU A 217 9.65 14.36 -3.59
N TYR A 218 8.68 14.52 -2.68
CA TYR A 218 7.34 14.94 -3.06
C TYR A 218 7.24 16.43 -3.39
N ALA A 219 7.99 17.28 -2.68
CA ALA A 219 8.04 18.71 -2.99
C ALA A 219 8.66 18.99 -4.36
N ASP A 220 9.76 18.34 -4.70
CA ASP A 220 10.42 18.47 -6.02
C ASP A 220 9.53 17.97 -7.15
N ALA A 221 8.66 17.02 -6.89
CA ALA A 221 7.68 16.53 -7.85
C ALA A 221 6.44 17.42 -8.00
N GLY A 222 6.32 18.47 -7.19
CA GLY A 222 5.22 19.44 -7.27
C GLY A 222 3.98 19.07 -6.45
N LEU A 223 4.09 18.20 -5.45
CA LEU A 223 3.00 17.93 -4.52
C LEU A 223 2.69 19.20 -3.70
N ASP A 224 1.45 19.67 -3.76
CA ASP A 224 0.97 20.78 -2.95
C ASP A 224 0.49 20.28 -1.60
N THR A 225 1.25 20.52 -0.53
CA THR A 225 0.92 20.08 0.83
C THR A 225 -0.33 20.75 1.42
N GLY A 226 -0.82 21.82 0.80
CA GLY A 226 -2.07 22.49 1.18
C GLY A 226 -3.34 21.87 0.62
N LYS A 227 -3.19 20.82 -0.22
CA LYS A 227 -4.32 20.14 -0.86
C LYS A 227 -4.46 18.70 -0.38
N ASP A 228 -5.71 18.23 -0.35
CA ASP A 228 -6.02 16.82 -0.22
C ASP A 228 -5.31 16.00 -1.31
N THR A 229 -4.92 14.79 -0.98
CA THR A 229 -4.17 13.90 -1.88
C THR A 229 -4.87 12.56 -2.05
N ILE A 230 -4.97 12.09 -3.29
CA ILE A 230 -5.37 10.74 -3.63
C ILE A 230 -4.22 10.06 -4.37
N ALA A 231 -3.73 8.95 -3.82
CA ALA A 231 -2.74 8.11 -4.46
C ALA A 231 -3.40 6.91 -5.13
N TYR A 232 -2.92 6.52 -6.30
CA TYR A 232 -3.37 5.33 -7.00
C TYR A 232 -2.23 4.64 -7.74
N CYS A 233 -2.41 3.35 -8.01
CA CYS A 233 -1.48 2.56 -8.82
C CYS A 233 -2.23 1.68 -9.82
N ARG A 234 -2.00 0.37 -9.81
CA ARG A 234 -2.74 -0.62 -10.60
C ARG A 234 -3.94 -1.19 -9.82
N ILE A 235 -3.73 -1.66 -8.59
CA ILE A 235 -4.74 -2.32 -7.74
C ILE A 235 -4.75 -1.86 -6.28
N GLY A 236 -3.92 -0.88 -5.90
CA GLY A 236 -3.88 -0.29 -4.56
C GLY A 236 -2.65 -0.65 -3.71
N GLU A 237 -1.87 -1.65 -4.07
CA GLU A 237 -0.71 -2.14 -3.30
C GLU A 237 0.44 -1.13 -3.26
N ARG A 238 0.85 -0.64 -4.43
CA ARG A 238 1.94 0.34 -4.54
C ARG A 238 1.52 1.71 -3.99
N SER A 239 0.27 2.08 -4.20
CA SER A 239 -0.27 3.34 -3.69
C SER A 239 -0.50 3.32 -2.18
N SER A 240 -0.70 2.15 -1.57
CA SER A 240 -0.69 2.01 -0.11
C SER A 240 0.67 2.31 0.51
N HIS A 241 1.76 1.94 -0.16
CA HIS A 241 3.11 2.31 0.26
C HIS A 241 3.29 3.84 0.24
N THR A 242 2.85 4.51 -0.82
CA THR A 242 2.88 5.98 -0.91
C THR A 242 1.94 6.62 0.12
N TRP A 243 0.74 6.07 0.32
CA TRP A 243 -0.19 6.52 1.36
C TRP A 243 0.44 6.45 2.75
N PHE A 244 1.13 5.33 3.07
CA PHE A 244 1.86 5.17 4.32
C PHE A 244 2.93 6.27 4.50
N VAL A 245 3.72 6.53 3.47
CA VAL A 245 4.75 7.58 3.50
C VAL A 245 4.13 8.95 3.75
N LEU A 246 3.13 9.34 2.97
CA LEU A 246 2.55 10.68 3.06
C LEU A 246 1.81 10.89 4.38
N ARG A 247 0.98 9.93 4.78
CA ARG A 247 0.13 10.06 5.95
C ARG A 247 0.86 9.75 7.25
N GLU A 248 1.53 8.59 7.32
CA GLU A 248 2.07 8.08 8.58
C GLU A 248 3.48 8.59 8.87
N LEU A 249 4.33 8.75 7.85
CA LEU A 249 5.69 9.26 8.03
C LEU A 249 5.77 10.78 7.95
N LEU A 250 5.12 11.40 6.94
CA LEU A 250 5.18 12.84 6.73
C LEU A 250 4.04 13.63 7.40
N GLY A 251 3.02 12.93 7.92
CA GLY A 251 1.93 13.56 8.68
C GLY A 251 0.95 14.39 7.86
N HIS A 252 0.81 14.12 6.56
CA HIS A 252 -0.21 14.76 5.74
C HIS A 252 -1.60 14.27 6.17
N GLU A 253 -2.54 15.17 6.43
CA GLU A 253 -3.81 14.81 7.05
C GLU A 253 -4.77 14.11 6.07
N ASN A 254 -5.06 14.71 4.94
CA ASN A 254 -6.10 14.26 4.02
C ASN A 254 -5.51 13.46 2.84
N VAL A 255 -4.99 12.29 3.13
CA VAL A 255 -4.45 11.36 2.13
C VAL A 255 -5.33 10.13 2.04
N LYS A 256 -5.81 9.82 0.83
CA LYS A 256 -6.59 8.64 0.54
C LYS A 256 -5.89 7.72 -0.43
N ASN A 257 -6.08 6.41 -0.25
CA ASN A 257 -5.70 5.41 -1.24
C ASN A 257 -6.92 5.07 -2.11
N TYR A 258 -6.75 5.16 -3.42
CA TYR A 258 -7.73 4.68 -4.40
C TYR A 258 -7.34 3.26 -4.82
N ASP A 259 -7.89 2.27 -4.14
CA ASP A 259 -7.56 0.85 -4.37
C ASP A 259 -8.18 0.30 -5.67
N GLY A 260 -9.29 0.85 -6.17
CA GLY A 260 -9.78 0.56 -7.52
C GLY A 260 -8.70 0.82 -8.58
N SER A 261 -7.96 1.90 -8.41
CA SER A 261 -6.75 2.21 -9.15
C SER A 261 -6.93 2.17 -10.67
N TRP A 262 -5.85 1.96 -11.42
CA TRP A 262 -5.91 2.00 -12.88
C TRP A 262 -6.71 0.82 -13.48
N THR A 263 -6.73 -0.32 -12.83
CA THR A 263 -7.56 -1.47 -13.27
C THR A 263 -9.04 -1.09 -13.32
N GLU A 264 -9.54 -0.33 -12.36
CA GLU A 264 -10.90 0.19 -12.39
C GLU A 264 -10.99 1.41 -13.32
N TYR A 265 -10.22 2.46 -13.04
CA TYR A 265 -10.35 3.75 -13.74
C TYR A 265 -10.15 3.62 -15.25
N GLY A 266 -9.12 2.90 -15.68
CA GLY A 266 -8.84 2.65 -17.10
C GLY A 266 -9.85 1.74 -17.81
N SER A 267 -10.80 1.17 -17.08
CA SER A 267 -11.90 0.33 -17.61
C SER A 267 -13.26 1.02 -17.54
N LEU A 268 -13.35 2.20 -16.92
CA LEU A 268 -14.60 2.96 -16.82
C LEU A 268 -14.98 3.56 -18.16
N VAL A 269 -16.29 3.57 -18.43
CA VAL A 269 -16.86 4.22 -19.61
C VAL A 269 -17.02 5.72 -19.37
N GLY A 270 -16.54 6.54 -20.31
CA GLY A 270 -16.81 7.98 -20.31
C GLY A 270 -15.94 8.83 -19.38
N VAL A 271 -14.96 8.26 -18.70
CA VAL A 271 -14.02 9.03 -17.86
C VAL A 271 -12.89 9.64 -18.69
N PRO A 272 -12.36 10.82 -18.33
CA PRO A 272 -11.25 11.42 -19.02
C PRO A 272 -9.93 10.67 -18.72
N ILE A 273 -9.12 10.45 -19.77
CA ILE A 273 -7.81 9.81 -19.69
C ILE A 273 -6.78 10.69 -20.39
N ALA A 274 -5.65 10.95 -19.76
CA ALA A 274 -4.50 11.59 -20.34
C ALA A 274 -3.41 10.57 -20.69
N LYS A 275 -2.58 10.89 -21.70
CA LYS A 275 -1.43 10.09 -22.14
C LYS A 275 -0.23 10.98 -22.41
N GLY A 276 0.95 10.40 -22.33
CA GLY A 276 2.21 11.10 -22.58
C GLY A 276 2.78 11.76 -21.35
N CYS A 277 3.97 12.34 -21.49
CA CYS A 277 4.57 13.16 -20.45
C CYS A 277 3.84 14.50 -20.42
N LEU A 278 3.49 15.01 -19.24
CA LEU A 278 2.97 16.37 -19.09
C LEU A 278 4.09 17.38 -19.44
N LEU A 279 4.26 17.65 -20.72
CA LEU A 279 4.71 18.97 -21.12
C LEU A 279 3.47 19.86 -20.98
N TYR A 280 3.43 20.71 -19.98
CA TYR A 280 2.48 21.82 -19.92
C TYR A 280 2.67 22.67 -21.18
N THR A 281 1.99 22.32 -22.24
CA THR A 281 1.70 23.27 -23.28
C THR A 281 0.47 24.04 -22.84
N SER A 282 0.65 25.30 -22.47
CA SER A 282 -0.44 26.26 -22.33
C SER A 282 -1.48 26.04 -23.45
N PRO A 283 -2.80 26.05 -23.12
CA PRO A 283 -3.78 25.99 -24.18
C PRO A 283 -3.49 27.13 -25.14
N SER A 284 -3.17 26.80 -26.42
CA SER A 284 -3.11 27.74 -27.50
C SER A 284 -4.49 28.37 -27.64
N PRO A 285 -4.62 29.68 -27.64
CA PRO A 285 -5.87 30.31 -27.98
C PRO A 285 -6.11 30.04 -29.47
N ARG A 286 -7.00 29.16 -29.80
CA ARG A 286 -7.59 29.04 -31.13
C ARG A 286 -9.03 29.49 -31.04
N ASP A 287 -9.17 30.59 -31.53
CA ASP A 287 -9.99 31.22 -32.56
C ASP A 287 -11.43 31.54 -32.13
N SER A 288 -11.57 32.84 -31.92
CA SER A 288 -12.82 33.58 -32.05
C SER A 288 -13.62 33.23 -33.29
#